data_b0bd79b0644557c0ffc2c62c2e0783c7
#
_entry.id   b0bd79b0644557c0ffc2c62c2e0783c7
#
_cell.length_a   1.000
_cell.length_b   1.000
_cell.length_c   1.000
_cell.angle_alpha   90.00
_cell.angle_beta   90.00
_cell.angle_gamma   90.00
#
_symmetry.space_group_name_H-M   'P 1'
#
loop_
_entity.id
_entity.type
_entity.pdbx_description
1 polymer ?
#
loop_
_entity_poly.entity_id
_entity_poly.type
_entity_poly.pdbx_seq_one_letter_code
_entity_poly.pdbx_strand_id
1 'polypeptide(L)'
;MLVCKNVIVNGRRTSMRLDKETWISLSDICQREGLTIHELCSKIDLTKGPSGLSAATRLFVLTYFRFLLNQYEKHTPTAANNFNPEVVLNQTT
;
A
#
# COMPACT_ATOMS: atom_id res chain seq x y z
N MET A 1 -0.67 -0.14 16.21
CA MET A 1 -2.07 -0.52 16.43
C MET A 1 -2.74 -0.80 15.10
N LEU A 2 -3.49 -1.90 15.03
CA LEU A 2 -4.21 -2.26 13.81
C LEU A 2 -5.58 -1.61 13.79
N VAL A 3 -5.98 -1.16 12.61
CA VAL A 3 -7.30 -0.57 12.37
C VAL A 3 -8.08 -1.57 11.52
N CYS A 4 -9.26 -1.95 11.98
CA CYS A 4 -10.11 -2.88 11.27
C CYS A 4 -11.14 -2.11 10.45
N LYS A 5 -11.22 -2.40 9.16
CA LYS A 5 -12.25 -1.82 8.30
C LYS A 5 -12.86 -2.91 7.44
N ASN A 6 -14.12 -2.72 7.07
CA ASN A 6 -14.81 -3.62 6.15
C ASN A 6 -14.62 -3.15 4.73
N VAL A 7 -14.27 -4.08 3.85
CA VAL A 7 -14.16 -3.80 2.43
C VAL A 7 -14.99 -4.83 1.67
N ILE A 8 -15.48 -4.45 0.52
CA ILE A 8 -16.22 -5.38 -0.34
C ILE A 8 -15.24 -5.89 -1.39
N VAL A 9 -14.98 -7.18 -1.34
CA VAL A 9 -13.97 -7.84 -2.16
C VAL A 9 -14.67 -8.89 -3.03
N ASN A 10 -14.73 -8.64 -4.30
CA ASN A 10 -15.36 -9.53 -5.28
C ASN A 10 -16.77 -9.95 -4.83
N GLY A 11 -17.55 -8.95 -4.39
CA GLY A 11 -18.94 -9.15 -3.98
C GLY A 11 -19.15 -9.63 -2.55
N ARG A 12 -18.08 -9.81 -1.77
CA ARG A 12 -18.18 -10.27 -0.39
C ARG A 12 -17.65 -9.22 0.57
N ARG A 13 -18.39 -9.01 1.66
CA ARG A 13 -17.93 -8.15 2.74
C ARG A 13 -16.81 -8.85 3.51
N THR A 14 -15.68 -8.22 3.63
CA THR A 14 -14.50 -8.78 4.30
C THR A 14 -13.96 -7.77 5.29
N SER A 15 -13.67 -8.21 6.50
CA SER A 15 -12.96 -7.38 7.48
C SER A 15 -11.48 -7.53 7.28
N MET A 16 -10.78 -6.40 7.29
CA MET A 16 -9.33 -6.41 7.12
C MET A 16 -8.69 -5.52 8.17
N ARG A 17 -7.66 -6.02 8.83
CA ARG A 17 -6.91 -5.29 9.84
C ARG A 17 -5.56 -4.92 9.30
N LEU A 18 -5.31 -3.62 9.24
CA LEU A 18 -4.04 -3.09 8.74
C LEU A 18 -3.61 -1.95 9.64
N ASP A 19 -2.31 -1.70 9.64
CA ASP A 19 -1.78 -0.53 10.30
C ASP A 19 -2.37 0.73 9.68
N LYS A 20 -2.49 1.77 10.49
CA LYS A 20 -3.00 3.06 10.01
C LYS A 20 -2.23 3.53 8.79
N GLU A 21 -0.92 3.40 8.80
CA GLU A 21 -0.09 3.83 7.67
C GLU A 21 -0.39 3.03 6.40
N THR A 22 -0.68 1.76 6.53
CA THR A 22 -1.06 0.93 5.39
C THR A 22 -2.39 1.39 4.80
N TRP A 23 -3.37 1.73 5.65
CA TRP A 23 -4.65 2.27 5.18
C TRP A 23 -4.47 3.59 4.45
N ILE A 24 -3.63 4.49 4.98
CA ILE A 24 -3.32 5.76 4.35
C ILE A 24 -2.67 5.52 2.99
N SER A 25 -1.71 4.61 2.94
CA SER A 25 -1.03 4.27 1.69
C SER A 25 -1.99 3.72 0.64
N LEU A 26 -2.92 2.87 1.05
CA LEU A 26 -3.95 2.36 0.13
C LEU A 26 -4.81 3.48 -0.42
N SER A 27 -5.18 4.44 0.44
CA SER A 27 -5.97 5.59 0.02
C SER A 27 -5.20 6.42 -1.02
N ASP A 28 -3.91 6.63 -0.80
CA ASP A 28 -3.07 7.36 -1.74
C ASP A 28 -2.99 6.64 -3.09
N ILE A 29 -2.84 5.32 -3.07
CA ILE A 29 -2.80 4.52 -4.29
C ILE A 29 -4.14 4.63 -5.04
N CYS A 30 -5.24 4.49 -4.32
CA CYS A 30 -6.57 4.63 -4.91
C CYS A 30 -6.75 5.97 -5.60
N GLN A 31 -6.30 7.03 -4.96
CA GLN A 31 -6.41 8.36 -5.52
C GLN A 31 -5.58 8.52 -6.77
N ARG A 32 -4.37 7.96 -6.76
CA ARG A 32 -3.48 8.03 -7.93
C ARG A 32 -4.00 7.21 -9.10
N GLU A 33 -4.61 6.06 -8.83
CA GLU A 33 -5.02 5.13 -9.86
C GLU A 33 -6.49 5.29 -10.28
N GLY A 34 -7.22 6.17 -9.61
CA GLY A 34 -8.63 6.38 -9.91
C GLY A 34 -9.51 5.19 -9.54
N LEU A 35 -9.18 4.51 -8.45
CA LEU A 35 -9.91 3.33 -7.99
C LEU A 35 -10.53 3.60 -6.62
N THR A 36 -11.63 2.90 -6.33
CA THR A 36 -12.14 2.86 -4.96
C THR A 36 -11.33 1.84 -4.16
N ILE A 37 -11.43 1.92 -2.82
CA ILE A 37 -10.76 0.95 -1.96
C ILE A 37 -11.28 -0.46 -2.23
N HIS A 38 -12.57 -0.60 -2.51
CA HIS A 38 -13.17 -1.91 -2.80
C HIS A 38 -12.63 -2.49 -4.11
N GLU A 39 -12.49 -1.65 -5.12
CA GLU A 39 -11.93 -2.08 -6.41
C GLU A 39 -10.47 -2.52 -6.26
N LEU A 40 -9.69 -1.73 -5.54
CA LEU A 40 -8.27 -2.07 -5.33
C LEU A 40 -8.12 -3.37 -4.56
N CYS A 41 -8.86 -3.53 -3.46
CA CYS A 41 -8.79 -4.76 -2.66
C CYS A 41 -9.26 -5.97 -3.45
N SER A 42 -10.26 -5.80 -4.32
CA SER A 42 -10.72 -6.90 -5.18
C SER A 42 -9.63 -7.35 -6.15
N LYS A 43 -8.88 -6.39 -6.70
CA LYS A 43 -7.76 -6.72 -7.59
C LYS A 43 -6.65 -7.45 -6.83
N ILE A 44 -6.34 -7.00 -5.63
CA ILE A 44 -5.33 -7.65 -4.79
C ILE A 44 -5.76 -9.09 -4.47
N ASP A 45 -7.04 -9.27 -4.15
CA ASP A 45 -7.56 -10.59 -3.81
C ASP A 45 -7.38 -11.59 -4.95
N LEU A 46 -7.54 -11.15 -6.18
CA LEU A 46 -7.37 -12.03 -7.34
C LEU A 46 -5.93 -12.50 -7.51
N THR A 47 -4.96 -11.74 -7.01
CA THR A 47 -3.54 -12.06 -7.19
C THR A 47 -2.87 -12.59 -5.95
N LYS A 48 -3.59 -12.72 -4.83
CA LYS A 48 -2.96 -13.02 -3.55
C LYS A 48 -2.46 -14.47 -3.42
N GLY A 49 -2.97 -15.38 -4.26
CA GLY A 49 -2.62 -16.79 -4.14
C GLY A 49 -3.07 -17.36 -2.79
N PRO A 50 -2.23 -18.19 -2.15
CA PRO A 50 -2.60 -18.81 -0.86
C PRO A 50 -2.50 -17.87 0.33
N SER A 51 -1.95 -16.68 0.16
CA SER A 51 -1.79 -15.72 1.26
C SER A 51 -3.12 -15.12 1.67
N GLY A 52 -3.22 -14.69 2.93
CA GLY A 52 -4.37 -13.93 3.38
C GLY A 52 -4.40 -12.55 2.75
N LEU A 53 -5.58 -11.95 2.69
CA LEU A 53 -5.74 -10.65 2.04
C LEU A 53 -4.93 -9.55 2.72
N SER A 54 -4.87 -9.53 4.06
CA SER A 54 -4.10 -8.50 4.76
C SER A 54 -2.61 -8.57 4.43
N ALA A 55 -2.06 -9.77 4.41
CA ALA A 55 -0.64 -9.96 4.06
C ALA A 55 -0.39 -9.56 2.62
N ALA A 56 -1.26 -9.97 1.71
CA ALA A 56 -1.13 -9.61 0.29
C ALA A 56 -1.25 -8.10 0.09
N THR A 57 -2.11 -7.44 0.85
CA THR A 57 -2.29 -6.00 0.77
C THR A 57 -1.04 -5.26 1.23
N ARG A 58 -0.43 -5.69 2.33
CA ARG A 58 0.83 -5.08 2.79
C ARG A 58 1.93 -5.22 1.76
N LEU A 59 2.04 -6.41 1.18
CA LEU A 59 3.03 -6.65 0.14
C LEU A 59 2.77 -5.80 -1.09
N PHE A 60 1.50 -5.67 -1.48
CA PHE A 60 1.13 -4.85 -2.62
C PHE A 60 1.53 -3.40 -2.41
N VAL A 61 1.24 -2.84 -1.23
CA VAL A 61 1.59 -1.46 -0.91
C VAL A 61 3.10 -1.24 -1.02
N LEU A 62 3.87 -2.14 -0.43
CA LEU A 62 5.32 -2.05 -0.51
C LEU A 62 5.82 -2.12 -1.94
N THR A 63 5.31 -3.07 -2.71
CA THR A 63 5.71 -3.27 -4.10
C THR A 63 5.33 -2.05 -4.96
N TYR A 64 4.15 -1.49 -4.73
CA TYR A 64 3.70 -0.32 -5.48
C TYR A 64 4.63 0.87 -5.27
N PHE A 65 4.96 1.17 -4.03
CA PHE A 65 5.82 2.32 -3.74
C PHE A 65 7.25 2.09 -4.19
N ARG A 66 7.73 0.85 -4.15
CA ARG A 66 9.04 0.53 -4.74
C ARG A 66 9.05 0.74 -6.25
N PHE A 67 7.95 0.37 -6.90
CA PHE A 67 7.80 0.62 -8.34
C PHE A 67 7.84 2.12 -8.64
N LEU A 68 7.11 2.92 -7.87
CA LEU A 68 7.12 4.37 -8.05
C LEU A 68 8.52 4.96 -7.82
N LEU A 69 9.20 4.48 -6.81
CA LEU A 69 10.55 4.96 -6.51
C LEU A 69 11.49 4.67 -7.67
N ASN A 70 11.42 3.48 -8.24
CA ASN A 70 12.24 3.13 -9.40
C ASN A 70 11.94 4.03 -10.59
N GLN A 71 10.67 4.35 -10.83
CA GLN A 71 10.30 5.25 -11.92
C GLN A 71 10.85 6.65 -11.67
N TYR A 72 10.75 7.12 -10.44
CA TYR A 72 11.27 8.43 -10.08
C TYR A 72 12.79 8.51 -10.28
N GLU A 73 13.52 7.51 -9.85
CA GLU A 73 14.97 7.47 -9.95
C GLU A 73 15.46 7.41 -11.40
N LYS A 74 14.69 6.80 -12.29
CA LYS A 74 15.05 6.77 -13.71
C LYS A 74 15.03 8.15 -14.33
N HIS A 75 14.16 9.03 -13.84
CA HIS A 75 14.00 10.37 -14.38
C HIS A 75 14.78 11.42 -13.60
N THR A 76 15.17 11.12 -12.38
CA THR A 76 15.87 12.05 -11.52
C THR A 76 17.00 11.32 -10.82
N PRO A 77 18.19 11.28 -11.43
CA PRO A 77 19.34 10.65 -10.77
C PRO A 77 19.66 11.46 -9.53
N THR A 78 19.21 11.04 -8.42
CA THR A 78 19.42 11.77 -7.23
C THR A 78 20.28 11.07 -6.26
N ALA A 79 20.67 11.79 -5.53
CA ALA A 79 21.33 11.74 -4.29
C ALA A 79 20.74 10.73 -3.33
N ALA A 80 20.77 9.47 -3.74
CA ALA A 80 20.51 8.39 -2.82
C ALA A 80 21.41 8.46 -1.59
N ASN A 81 22.46 9.28 -1.69
CA ASN A 81 23.43 9.44 -0.62
C ASN A 81 22.95 10.32 0.53
N ASN A 82 21.82 10.97 0.36
CA ASN A 82 21.29 11.88 1.39
C ASN A 82 20.25 11.24 2.29
N PHE A 83 20.11 9.93 2.21
CA PHE A 83 19.16 9.25 3.05
C PHE A 83 19.52 9.34 4.54
N ASN A 84 18.57 9.79 5.34
CA ASN A 84 18.73 9.87 6.79
C ASN A 84 17.62 9.06 7.44
N PRO A 85 17.96 7.89 8.00
CA PRO A 85 16.96 7.03 8.64
C PRO A 85 16.22 7.69 9.79
N GLU A 86 16.87 8.60 10.51
CA GLU A 86 16.24 9.26 11.64
C GLU A 86 15.09 10.16 11.18
N VAL A 87 15.25 10.82 10.05
CA VAL A 87 14.19 11.67 9.50
C VAL A 87 12.98 10.82 9.13
N VAL A 88 13.22 9.68 8.50
CA VAL A 88 12.14 8.76 8.11
C VAL A 88 11.41 8.23 9.34
N LEU A 89 12.16 7.82 10.36
CA LEU A 89 11.56 7.29 11.58
C LEU A 89 10.74 8.36 12.31
N ASN A 90 11.18 9.59 12.31
CA ASN A 90 10.45 10.68 12.94
C ASN A 90 9.15 11.01 12.21
N GLN A 91 9.09 10.76 10.92
CA GLN A 91 7.89 11.00 10.12
C GLN A 91 6.83 9.93 10.30
N THR A 92 7.20 8.77 10.80
CA THR A 92 6.28 7.65 10.97
C THR A 92 5.60 7.59 12.34
N THR A 93 5.96 8.46 13.25
CA THR A 93 5.36 8.49 14.59
C THR A 93 4.11 9.35 14.70
#